data_5bddb3e7a1869daa1c1d6f836627ebe3
#
_entry.id   5bddb3e7a1869daa1c1d6f836627ebe3
#
_cell.length_a   1.000
_cell.length_b   1.000
_cell.length_c   1.000
_cell.angle_alpha   90.00
_cell.angle_beta   90.00
_cell.angle_gamma   90.00
#
_symmetry.space_group_name_H-M   'P 1'
#
loop_
_entity.id
_entity.type
_entity.pdbx_description
1 polymer ?
#
loop_
_entity_poly.entity_id
_entity_poly.type
_entity_poly.pdbx_seq_one_letter_code
_entity_poly.pdbx_strand_id
1 'polypeptide(L)'
;MIITSSSFERIKSVGMRKLDFAIIDPHIHQWDPYHTPHSAALLVKALGNYPRVMDKVVRFVKPKPLLDTLGLTEYALSPYLPQNYHEDMGHHRIESVVHVEANWHHHKGFGVVEETKWIQQLNFKDQNLKLGAIIATADPRDRKFKQILKAHQDASPLFRGIRKMASWHEDSGIYRWCDQAHLYQSKKFLKGFEQLAKMDLSFDAWTYSTQISEITKLAKQFPQTPIVVDHLATPAGLFGPIGKKTGQTPSQRAAIFQQWQRDLAVLAEQKNVYAKISGLMMPVLGHRFYQQYRTATVYEMVNLLTPLIQHAIQVFGPDRIIFASNFPMDKANTTLSDLIQAYIEMITPYGDQAMYSIFRQNAANFYQLN
;
A
#
# COMPACT_ATOMS: atom_id res chain seq x y z
N MET A 1 -6.29 -25.57 -11.67
CA MET A 1 -7.70 -26.02 -11.74
C MET A 1 -8.42 -25.04 -12.66
N ILE A 2 -8.77 -25.47 -13.84
CA ILE A 2 -9.44 -24.64 -14.86
C ILE A 2 -10.91 -24.51 -14.43
N ILE A 3 -11.35 -23.28 -14.18
CA ILE A 3 -12.74 -23.00 -13.86
C ILE A 3 -13.60 -23.33 -15.09
N THR A 4 -14.53 -24.25 -14.95
CA THR A 4 -15.39 -24.74 -16.03
C THR A 4 -16.47 -23.69 -16.39
N SER A 5 -16.96 -23.73 -17.62
CA SER A 5 -17.96 -22.83 -18.18
C SER A 5 -19.26 -22.70 -17.35
N SER A 6 -19.61 -23.67 -16.52
CA SER A 6 -20.78 -23.62 -15.62
C SER A 6 -20.60 -22.67 -14.44
N SER A 7 -19.34 -22.38 -14.04
CA SER A 7 -19.04 -21.32 -13.06
C SER A 7 -19.21 -19.93 -13.66
N PHE A 8 -19.12 -19.84 -14.98
CA PHE A 8 -19.19 -18.59 -15.75
C PHE A 8 -20.62 -17.99 -15.80
N GLU A 9 -21.64 -18.85 -15.89
CA GLU A 9 -23.03 -18.39 -15.90
C GLU A 9 -23.53 -17.99 -14.51
N ARG A 10 -22.99 -18.58 -13.45
CA ARG A 10 -23.30 -18.17 -12.06
C ARG A 10 -22.82 -16.75 -11.73
N ILE A 11 -21.72 -16.29 -12.31
CA ILE A 11 -21.20 -14.94 -12.04
C ILE A 11 -22.04 -13.85 -12.71
N LYS A 12 -22.69 -14.14 -13.84
CA LYS A 12 -23.56 -13.20 -14.55
C LYS A 12 -24.92 -12.95 -13.88
N SER A 13 -25.36 -13.80 -12.97
CA SER A 13 -26.70 -13.72 -12.33
C SER A 13 -26.67 -13.34 -10.85
N VAL A 14 -25.49 -13.25 -10.22
CA VAL A 14 -25.38 -12.78 -8.83
C VAL A 14 -25.20 -11.26 -8.86
N GLY A 15 -26.24 -10.53 -8.47
CA GLY A 15 -26.16 -9.08 -8.26
C GLY A 15 -24.95 -8.77 -7.35
N MET A 16 -24.28 -7.64 -7.60
CA MET A 16 -23.09 -7.21 -6.83
C MET A 16 -23.36 -7.36 -5.33
N ARG A 17 -22.57 -8.22 -4.66
CA ARG A 17 -22.72 -8.43 -3.22
C ARG A 17 -22.39 -7.12 -2.50
N LYS A 18 -23.34 -6.64 -1.71
CA LYS A 18 -23.14 -5.49 -0.82
C LYS A 18 -22.78 -6.01 0.58
N LEU A 19 -21.87 -5.31 1.24
CA LEU A 19 -21.58 -5.57 2.65
C LEU A 19 -22.64 -4.89 3.51
N ASP A 20 -23.06 -5.57 4.58
CA ASP A 20 -24.02 -5.05 5.57
C ASP A 20 -23.37 -4.15 6.62
N PHE A 21 -22.03 -4.07 6.63
CA PHE A 21 -21.21 -3.23 7.49
C PHE A 21 -20.42 -2.20 6.68
N ALA A 22 -19.88 -1.19 7.37
CA ALA A 22 -19.00 -0.21 6.76
C ALA A 22 -17.54 -0.69 6.79
N ILE A 23 -16.83 -0.43 5.70
CA ILE A 23 -15.42 -0.79 5.49
C ILE A 23 -14.52 0.17 6.28
N ILE A 24 -13.39 -0.32 6.75
CA ILE A 24 -12.23 0.47 7.14
C ILE A 24 -11.16 0.29 6.06
N ASP A 25 -10.67 1.41 5.49
CA ASP A 25 -9.56 1.38 4.53
C ASP A 25 -8.27 1.88 5.21
N PRO A 26 -7.41 0.98 5.68
CA PRO A 26 -6.24 1.34 6.48
C PRO A 26 -4.98 1.62 5.66
N HIS A 27 -5.11 1.99 4.38
CA HIS A 27 -3.97 2.42 3.58
C HIS A 27 -4.40 3.33 2.44
N ILE A 28 -4.47 4.60 2.75
CA ILE A 28 -4.68 5.66 1.76
C ILE A 28 -3.54 6.68 1.84
N HIS A 29 -3.38 7.44 0.77
CA HIS A 29 -2.44 8.55 0.73
C HIS A 29 -3.17 9.85 0.41
N GLN A 30 -2.80 10.92 1.11
CA GLN A 30 -3.31 12.26 0.86
C GLN A 30 -2.13 13.18 0.56
N TRP A 31 -2.24 14.01 -0.45
CA TRP A 31 -1.24 15.03 -0.78
C TRP A 31 -1.86 16.19 -1.52
N ASP A 32 -1.22 17.35 -1.45
CA ASP A 32 -1.58 18.54 -2.20
C ASP A 32 -0.30 19.22 -2.72
N PRO A 33 0.15 18.89 -3.95
CA PRO A 33 1.38 19.46 -4.51
C PRO A 33 1.25 20.95 -4.85
N TYR A 34 0.04 21.54 -4.81
CA TYR A 34 -0.18 22.95 -5.04
C TYR A 34 0.05 23.80 -3.79
N HIS A 35 -0.37 23.31 -2.61
CA HIS A 35 -0.41 24.11 -1.39
C HIS A 35 0.49 23.61 -0.27
N THR A 36 1.11 22.43 -0.42
CA THR A 36 2.03 21.87 0.57
C THR A 36 3.46 21.76 0.03
N PRO A 37 4.46 21.63 0.91
CA PRO A 37 5.83 21.32 0.54
C PRO A 37 5.95 19.89 -0.01
N HIS A 38 5.58 19.70 -1.26
CA HIS A 38 5.71 18.42 -1.99
C HIS A 38 6.87 18.46 -2.96
N SER A 39 7.48 17.31 -3.25
CA SER A 39 8.63 17.22 -4.17
C SER A 39 8.36 17.71 -5.59
N ALA A 40 7.10 17.73 -6.01
CA ALA A 40 6.65 18.22 -7.31
C ALA A 40 6.11 19.66 -7.29
N ALA A 41 6.06 20.33 -6.12
CA ALA A 41 5.35 21.60 -5.96
C ALA A 41 5.76 22.71 -6.95
N LEU A 42 7.06 22.88 -7.21
CA LEU A 42 7.54 23.90 -8.16
C LEU A 42 7.09 23.62 -9.59
N LEU A 43 7.18 22.38 -10.03
CA LEU A 43 6.77 21.96 -11.36
C LEU A 43 5.25 22.11 -11.54
N VAL A 44 4.49 21.69 -10.54
CA VAL A 44 3.03 21.78 -10.52
C VAL A 44 2.56 23.23 -10.53
N LYS A 45 3.17 24.11 -9.72
CA LYS A 45 2.87 25.55 -9.72
C LYS A 45 3.15 26.20 -11.07
N ALA A 46 4.21 25.79 -11.76
CA ALA A 46 4.57 26.33 -13.07
C ALA A 46 3.71 25.80 -14.22
N LEU A 47 3.33 24.54 -14.19
CA LEU A 47 2.74 23.83 -15.33
C LEU A 47 1.38 23.15 -15.02
N GLY A 48 0.81 23.33 -13.82
CA GLY A 48 -0.42 22.64 -13.40
C GLY A 48 -1.63 22.88 -14.33
N ASN A 49 -1.71 24.08 -14.94
CA ASN A 49 -2.75 24.38 -15.91
C ASN A 49 -2.52 23.72 -17.29
N TYR A 50 -1.38 23.04 -17.48
CA TYR A 50 -1.01 22.39 -18.73
C TYR A 50 -0.62 20.92 -18.49
N PRO A 51 -1.54 20.04 -18.08
CA PRO A 51 -1.24 18.68 -17.60
C PRO A 51 -0.47 17.84 -18.62
N ARG A 52 -0.76 17.98 -19.91
CA ARG A 52 -0.04 17.27 -20.99
C ARG A 52 1.43 17.73 -21.13
N VAL A 53 1.70 19.01 -20.91
CA VAL A 53 3.06 19.56 -20.93
C VAL A 53 3.79 19.10 -19.67
N MET A 54 3.13 19.17 -18.53
CA MET A 54 3.66 18.72 -17.25
C MET A 54 4.05 17.24 -17.29
N ASP A 55 3.20 16.35 -17.83
CA ASP A 55 3.51 14.93 -18.00
C ASP A 55 4.77 14.71 -18.85
N LYS A 56 4.89 15.41 -19.99
CA LYS A 56 6.08 15.32 -20.84
C LYS A 56 7.36 15.77 -20.10
N VAL A 57 7.30 16.88 -19.37
CA VAL A 57 8.44 17.38 -18.58
C VAL A 57 8.81 16.39 -17.48
N VAL A 58 7.85 15.86 -16.75
CA VAL A 58 8.08 14.85 -15.71
C VAL A 58 8.74 13.59 -16.29
N ARG A 59 8.24 13.10 -17.42
CA ARG A 59 8.82 11.93 -18.10
C ARG A 59 10.24 12.17 -18.62
N PHE A 60 10.60 13.42 -18.89
CA PHE A 60 11.96 13.78 -19.28
C PHE A 60 12.91 13.90 -18.08
N VAL A 61 12.46 14.47 -16.95
CA VAL A 61 13.34 14.77 -15.81
C VAL A 61 13.37 13.69 -14.73
N LYS A 62 12.34 12.84 -14.62
CA LYS A 62 12.28 11.80 -13.58
C LYS A 62 12.83 10.47 -14.11
N PRO A 63 13.47 9.67 -13.24
CA PRO A 63 14.02 8.37 -13.64
C PRO A 63 12.92 7.44 -14.18
N LYS A 64 13.21 6.78 -15.32
CA LYS A 64 12.27 5.81 -15.93
C LYS A 64 11.77 4.76 -14.93
N PRO A 65 12.60 4.15 -14.05
CA PRO A 65 12.10 3.18 -13.07
C PRO A 65 11.01 3.74 -12.14
N LEU A 66 11.09 5.02 -11.75
CA LEU A 66 10.04 5.67 -10.95
C LEU A 66 8.75 5.80 -11.77
N LEU A 67 8.85 6.25 -13.02
CA LEU A 67 7.70 6.41 -13.92
C LEU A 67 7.03 5.07 -14.22
N ASP A 68 7.81 4.02 -14.41
CA ASP A 68 7.31 2.65 -14.62
C ASP A 68 6.59 2.11 -13.36
N THR A 69 6.96 2.59 -12.16
CA THR A 69 6.27 2.24 -10.91
C THR A 69 4.97 3.02 -10.73
N LEU A 70 4.96 4.30 -11.10
CA LEU A 70 3.77 5.16 -10.99
C LEU A 70 2.74 4.90 -12.10
N GLY A 71 3.19 4.55 -13.30
CA GLY A 71 2.37 4.36 -14.50
C GLY A 71 1.90 5.69 -15.08
N LEU A 72 0.84 6.27 -14.52
CA LEU A 72 0.33 7.59 -14.86
C LEU A 72 0.87 8.62 -13.87
N THR A 73 1.38 9.73 -14.38
CA THR A 73 1.90 10.82 -13.55
C THR A 73 0.84 11.82 -13.13
N GLU A 74 -0.27 11.85 -13.84
CA GLU A 74 -1.36 12.82 -13.65
C GLU A 74 -1.89 12.80 -12.20
N TYR A 75 -2.25 11.64 -11.66
CA TYR A 75 -2.77 11.55 -10.29
C TYR A 75 -1.70 11.89 -9.24
N ALA A 76 -0.42 11.56 -9.46
CA ALA A 76 0.67 11.88 -8.55
C ALA A 76 1.01 13.39 -8.51
N LEU A 77 0.63 14.13 -9.54
CA LEU A 77 0.88 15.57 -9.69
C LEU A 77 -0.34 16.44 -9.38
N SER A 78 -1.50 15.83 -9.16
CA SER A 78 -2.75 16.50 -8.78
C SER A 78 -3.00 16.32 -7.29
N PRO A 79 -3.71 17.24 -6.61
CA PRO A 79 -4.15 17.04 -5.25
C PRO A 79 -4.99 15.78 -5.12
N TYR A 80 -4.76 15.03 -4.04
CA TYR A 80 -5.62 13.92 -3.65
C TYR A 80 -6.02 14.08 -2.19
N LEU A 81 -7.21 14.61 -1.99
CA LEU A 81 -7.75 15.05 -0.72
C LEU A 81 -8.96 14.20 -0.32
N PRO A 82 -9.51 14.34 0.89
CA PRO A 82 -10.67 13.56 1.34
C PRO A 82 -11.85 13.57 0.37
N GLN A 83 -12.11 14.69 -0.31
CA GLN A 83 -13.15 14.78 -1.33
C GLN A 83 -12.87 13.86 -2.52
N ASN A 84 -11.62 13.84 -3.03
CA ASN A 84 -11.25 12.99 -4.15
C ASN A 84 -11.37 11.50 -3.80
N TYR A 85 -11.00 11.15 -2.57
CA TYR A 85 -11.18 9.79 -2.08
C TYR A 85 -12.67 9.42 -1.97
N HIS A 86 -13.51 10.34 -1.47
CA HIS A 86 -14.96 10.15 -1.39
C HIS A 86 -15.60 9.93 -2.77
N GLU A 87 -15.17 10.72 -3.77
CA GLU A 87 -15.62 10.54 -5.17
C GLU A 87 -15.21 9.16 -5.72
N ASP A 88 -13.97 8.72 -5.45
CA ASP A 88 -13.44 7.45 -5.92
C ASP A 88 -14.09 6.22 -5.27
N MET A 89 -14.55 6.30 -4.01
CA MET A 89 -15.13 5.15 -3.29
C MET A 89 -16.49 4.70 -3.87
N GLY A 90 -17.13 5.55 -4.65
CA GLY A 90 -18.40 5.24 -5.34
C GLY A 90 -19.54 4.91 -4.36
N HIS A 91 -20.17 3.76 -4.55
CA HIS A 91 -21.31 3.32 -3.73
C HIS A 91 -20.91 2.54 -2.45
N HIS A 92 -19.64 2.28 -2.24
CA HIS A 92 -19.19 1.54 -1.07
C HIS A 92 -19.23 2.39 0.21
N ARG A 93 -19.62 1.75 1.31
CA ARG A 93 -19.64 2.40 2.61
C ARG A 93 -18.30 2.26 3.29
N ILE A 94 -17.49 3.30 3.23
CA ILE A 94 -16.22 3.41 3.97
C ILE A 94 -16.44 4.43 5.08
N GLU A 95 -16.27 4.03 6.34
CA GLU A 95 -16.46 4.94 7.48
C GLU A 95 -15.16 5.52 8.02
N SER A 96 -14.07 4.77 7.89
CA SER A 96 -12.79 5.17 8.46
C SER A 96 -11.63 4.82 7.54
N VAL A 97 -10.64 5.70 7.53
CA VAL A 97 -9.42 5.56 6.74
C VAL A 97 -8.18 5.75 7.61
N VAL A 98 -7.08 5.10 7.23
CA VAL A 98 -5.77 5.37 7.81
C VAL A 98 -4.88 5.99 6.75
N HIS A 99 -4.39 7.19 7.04
CA HIS A 99 -3.36 7.81 6.20
C HIS A 99 -2.01 7.14 6.45
N VAL A 100 -1.37 6.73 5.37
CA VAL A 100 0.02 6.27 5.37
C VAL A 100 0.86 7.32 4.65
N GLU A 101 2.02 7.66 5.19
CA GLU A 101 2.91 8.70 4.69
C GLU A 101 2.98 8.77 3.15
N ALA A 102 3.05 9.97 2.59
CA ALA A 102 2.89 10.22 1.16
C ALA A 102 3.99 11.11 0.56
N ASN A 103 5.25 10.81 0.88
CA ASN A 103 6.40 11.46 0.28
C ASN A 103 6.45 13.00 0.51
N TRP A 104 6.24 13.42 1.76
CA TRP A 104 6.41 14.81 2.16
C TRP A 104 7.80 15.36 1.77
N HIS A 105 7.89 16.65 1.45
CA HIS A 105 9.13 17.26 0.94
C HIS A 105 10.33 17.10 1.89
N HIS A 106 10.10 17.27 3.19
CA HIS A 106 11.12 17.05 4.19
C HIS A 106 11.17 15.56 4.59
N HIS A 107 12.23 14.86 4.18
CA HIS A 107 12.37 13.41 4.38
C HIS A 107 13.18 13.02 5.61
N LYS A 108 13.68 14.00 6.40
CA LYS A 108 14.62 13.76 7.51
C LYS A 108 14.34 14.67 8.71
N GLY A 109 14.74 14.18 9.88
CA GLY A 109 14.64 14.93 11.12
C GLY A 109 13.20 15.32 11.45
N PHE A 110 13.02 16.44 12.14
CA PHE A 110 11.69 16.90 12.55
C PHE A 110 10.79 17.40 11.42
N GLY A 111 11.35 17.66 10.24
CA GLY A 111 10.56 18.09 9.07
C GLY A 111 9.52 17.07 8.63
N VAL A 112 9.71 15.78 8.92
CA VAL A 112 8.75 14.71 8.60
C VAL A 112 7.45 14.84 9.42
N VAL A 113 7.48 15.53 10.56
CA VAL A 113 6.31 15.73 11.44
C VAL A 113 5.29 16.72 10.84
N GLU A 114 5.73 17.55 9.89
CA GLU A 114 4.86 18.50 9.21
C GLU A 114 3.73 17.82 8.44
N GLU A 115 4.00 16.66 7.83
CA GLU A 115 2.96 15.86 7.17
C GLU A 115 1.88 15.43 8.17
N THR A 116 2.27 14.92 9.34
CA THR A 116 1.32 14.51 10.39
C THR A 116 0.43 15.68 10.83
N LYS A 117 1.01 16.88 11.02
CA LYS A 117 0.26 18.08 11.37
C LYS A 117 -0.72 18.49 10.28
N TRP A 118 -0.29 18.41 9.02
CA TRP A 118 -1.13 18.76 7.89
C TRP A 118 -2.29 17.77 7.73
N ILE A 119 -2.03 16.47 7.79
CA ILE A 119 -3.06 15.42 7.70
C ILE A 119 -4.08 15.55 8.83
N GLN A 120 -3.64 15.87 10.05
CA GLN A 120 -4.54 16.08 11.20
C GLN A 120 -5.53 17.24 10.97
N GLN A 121 -5.20 18.20 10.11
CA GLN A 121 -6.03 19.36 9.81
C GLN A 121 -7.00 19.13 8.62
N LEU A 122 -6.83 18.04 7.86
CA LEU A 122 -7.71 17.76 6.72
C LEU A 122 -9.13 17.44 7.19
N ASN A 123 -10.09 17.96 6.44
CA ASN A 123 -11.51 17.83 6.77
C ASN A 123 -12.11 16.55 6.17
N PHE A 124 -11.93 15.43 6.84
CA PHE A 124 -12.55 14.16 6.46
C PHE A 124 -14.05 14.12 6.80
N LYS A 125 -14.49 14.86 7.83
CA LYS A 125 -15.87 14.81 8.33
C LYS A 125 -16.88 15.31 7.31
N ASP A 126 -16.55 16.33 6.52
CA ASP A 126 -17.44 16.85 5.48
C ASP A 126 -17.74 15.81 4.39
N GLN A 127 -16.94 14.77 4.31
CA GLN A 127 -17.11 13.65 3.40
C GLN A 127 -17.73 12.42 4.09
N ASN A 128 -18.25 12.54 5.31
CA ASN A 128 -18.71 11.42 6.14
C ASN A 128 -17.65 10.34 6.35
N LEU A 129 -16.37 10.73 6.32
CA LEU A 129 -15.22 9.88 6.56
C LEU A 129 -14.59 10.23 7.91
N LYS A 130 -14.05 9.22 8.59
CA LYS A 130 -13.24 9.39 9.79
C LYS A 130 -11.78 9.13 9.48
N LEU A 131 -10.90 10.08 9.79
CA LEU A 131 -9.48 9.77 9.89
C LEU A 131 -9.29 8.95 11.18
N GLY A 132 -9.04 7.65 11.04
CA GLY A 132 -8.92 6.73 12.17
C GLY A 132 -7.51 6.70 12.76
N ALA A 133 -6.48 6.75 11.92
CA ALA A 133 -5.09 6.76 12.33
C ALA A 133 -4.18 7.44 11.29
N ILE A 134 -2.97 7.76 11.73
CA ILE A 134 -1.87 8.27 10.89
C ILE A 134 -0.67 7.36 11.09
N ILE A 135 -0.15 6.79 9.99
CA ILE A 135 1.12 6.09 9.91
C ILE A 135 2.10 7.04 9.21
N ALA A 136 2.95 7.62 10.01
CA ALA A 136 3.89 8.65 9.56
C ALA A 136 5.18 8.05 9.01
N THR A 137 6.07 8.89 8.46
CA THR A 137 7.43 8.49 8.13
C THR A 137 8.41 8.93 9.21
N ALA A 138 9.34 8.07 9.56
CA ALA A 138 10.53 8.40 10.32
C ALA A 138 11.64 7.38 10.01
N ASP A 139 12.91 7.79 10.09
CA ASP A 139 14.01 6.87 9.84
C ASP A 139 14.60 6.37 11.17
N PRO A 140 14.48 5.07 11.49
CA PRO A 140 15.09 4.50 12.70
C PRO A 140 16.60 4.73 12.85
N ARG A 141 17.27 5.04 11.74
CA ARG A 141 18.73 5.37 11.77
C ARG A 141 19.04 6.79 12.25
N ASP A 142 18.01 7.65 12.36
CA ASP A 142 18.20 9.02 12.84
C ASP A 142 18.59 9.04 14.31
N ARG A 143 19.60 9.85 14.68
CA ARG A 143 20.05 9.99 16.07
C ARG A 143 18.95 10.54 17.01
N LYS A 144 17.99 11.29 16.46
CA LYS A 144 16.87 11.89 17.19
C LYS A 144 15.59 11.10 17.01
N PHE A 145 15.65 9.84 16.54
CA PHE A 145 14.47 9.05 16.16
C PHE A 145 13.41 9.01 17.26
N LYS A 146 13.79 8.74 18.52
CA LYS A 146 12.85 8.76 19.65
C LYS A 146 12.14 10.11 19.83
N GLN A 147 12.88 11.23 19.68
CA GLN A 147 12.30 12.57 19.78
C GLN A 147 11.35 12.86 18.59
N ILE A 148 11.68 12.35 17.40
CA ILE A 148 10.82 12.48 16.21
C ILE A 148 9.52 11.69 16.42
N LEU A 149 9.56 10.45 16.94
CA LEU A 149 8.36 9.69 17.29
C LEU A 149 7.49 10.44 18.31
N LYS A 150 8.11 11.02 19.35
CA LYS A 150 7.41 11.84 20.34
C LYS A 150 6.76 13.08 19.70
N ALA A 151 7.45 13.73 18.79
CA ALA A 151 6.93 14.89 18.06
C ALA A 151 5.71 14.52 17.18
N HIS A 152 5.68 13.32 16.59
CA HIS A 152 4.47 12.82 15.91
C HIS A 152 3.31 12.58 16.88
N GLN A 153 3.57 12.00 18.06
CA GLN A 153 2.54 11.84 19.12
C GLN A 153 1.98 13.19 19.59
N ASP A 154 2.85 14.19 19.75
CA ASP A 154 2.44 15.55 20.14
C ASP A 154 1.69 16.28 19.01
N ALA A 155 1.97 15.94 17.75
CA ALA A 155 1.32 16.52 16.58
C ALA A 155 -0.08 15.97 16.33
N SER A 156 -0.35 14.70 16.69
CA SER A 156 -1.65 14.06 16.48
C SER A 156 -1.92 12.94 17.46
N PRO A 157 -3.09 12.93 18.13
CA PRO A 157 -3.55 11.80 18.94
C PRO A 157 -3.90 10.57 18.08
N LEU A 158 -3.94 10.71 16.75
CA LEU A 158 -4.21 9.63 15.81
C LEU A 158 -2.93 8.93 15.32
N PHE A 159 -1.75 9.39 15.72
CA PHE A 159 -0.50 8.72 15.37
C PHE A 159 -0.43 7.33 16.02
N ARG A 160 -0.21 6.28 15.20
CA ARG A 160 -0.17 4.88 15.67
C ARG A 160 1.12 4.16 15.36
N GLY A 161 1.91 4.66 14.43
CA GLY A 161 3.13 4.01 14.00
C GLY A 161 3.79 4.69 12.83
N ILE A 162 4.78 4.04 12.28
CA ILE A 162 5.49 4.54 11.11
C ILE A 162 5.54 3.52 9.99
N ARG A 163 5.64 4.03 8.75
CA ARG A 163 6.16 3.28 7.62
C ARG A 163 7.59 3.71 7.32
N LYS A 164 8.48 2.74 7.12
CA LYS A 164 9.78 3.01 6.51
C LYS A 164 9.94 2.09 5.31
N MET A 165 9.91 2.68 4.12
CA MET A 165 10.11 1.95 2.86
C MET A 165 11.54 1.39 2.81
N ALA A 166 11.67 0.09 2.52
CA ALA A 166 12.95 -0.59 2.33
C ALA A 166 13.02 -1.35 1.00
N SER A 167 12.09 -1.03 0.08
CA SER A 167 12.01 -1.68 -1.22
C SER A 167 13.28 -1.42 -2.04
N TRP A 168 14.10 -2.46 -2.16
CA TRP A 168 15.33 -2.50 -2.92
C TRP A 168 15.31 -3.69 -3.87
N HIS A 169 15.59 -3.47 -5.14
CA HIS A 169 15.65 -4.52 -6.14
C HIS A 169 17.00 -4.54 -6.84
N GLU A 170 17.53 -5.75 -7.13
CA GLU A 170 18.81 -5.91 -7.84
C GLU A 170 18.74 -5.48 -9.30
N ASP A 171 17.55 -5.61 -9.93
CA ASP A 171 17.32 -5.06 -11.25
C ASP A 171 17.28 -3.53 -11.16
N SER A 172 18.30 -2.86 -11.70
CA SER A 172 18.42 -1.40 -11.69
C SER A 172 17.36 -0.68 -12.53
N GLY A 173 16.56 -1.42 -13.28
CA GLY A 173 15.38 -0.91 -13.98
C GLY A 173 14.13 -0.84 -13.12
N ILE A 174 14.18 -1.32 -11.86
CA ILE A 174 13.11 -1.21 -10.87
C ILE A 174 13.50 -0.14 -9.85
N TYR A 175 12.55 0.74 -9.52
CA TYR A 175 12.83 1.86 -8.63
C TYR A 175 13.12 1.38 -7.21
N ARG A 176 14.16 1.96 -6.60
CA ARG A 176 14.58 1.70 -5.23
C ARG A 176 14.06 2.81 -4.33
N TRP A 177 13.23 2.45 -3.35
CA TRP A 177 12.61 3.39 -2.42
C TRP A 177 13.45 3.64 -1.16
N CYS A 178 14.61 3.04 -1.08
CA CYS A 178 15.57 3.27 0.01
C CYS A 178 16.99 3.44 -0.54
N ASP A 179 17.87 3.96 0.30
CA ASP A 179 19.24 4.33 -0.04
C ASP A 179 20.24 3.18 0.09
N GLN A 180 19.81 2.03 0.65
CA GLN A 180 20.67 0.87 0.81
C GLN A 180 19.90 -0.45 0.76
N ALA A 181 20.54 -1.49 0.27
CA ALA A 181 20.06 -2.86 0.41
C ALA A 181 20.05 -3.30 1.89
N HIS A 182 19.18 -4.26 2.21
CA HIS A 182 19.08 -4.86 3.54
C HIS A 182 18.90 -3.85 4.69
N LEU A 183 18.09 -2.80 4.43
CA LEU A 183 17.87 -1.70 5.36
C LEU A 183 17.40 -2.20 6.74
N TYR A 184 16.42 -3.12 6.78
CA TYR A 184 15.84 -3.63 8.02
C TYR A 184 16.79 -4.50 8.85
N GLN A 185 17.94 -4.93 8.28
CA GLN A 185 18.96 -5.72 8.95
C GLN A 185 20.15 -4.87 9.41
N SER A 186 20.19 -3.58 9.05
CA SER A 186 21.32 -2.72 9.42
C SER A 186 21.33 -2.44 10.92
N LYS A 187 22.51 -2.49 11.55
CA LYS A 187 22.69 -2.26 13.00
C LYS A 187 22.06 -0.95 13.47
N LYS A 188 22.17 0.12 12.66
CA LYS A 188 21.60 1.43 13.00
C LYS A 188 20.08 1.39 12.98
N PHE A 189 19.48 0.72 11.98
CA PHE A 189 18.04 0.56 11.90
C PHE A 189 17.51 -0.23 13.09
N LEU A 190 18.07 -1.39 13.40
CA LEU A 190 17.67 -2.25 14.51
C LEU A 190 17.74 -1.53 15.85
N LYS A 191 18.83 -0.76 16.09
CA LYS A 191 18.98 0.07 17.30
C LYS A 191 17.87 1.12 17.44
N GLY A 192 17.47 1.75 16.34
CA GLY A 192 16.35 2.69 16.35
C GLY A 192 15.02 1.99 16.51
N PHE A 193 14.83 0.85 15.84
CA PHE A 193 13.60 0.06 15.93
C PHE A 193 13.25 -0.37 17.36
N GLU A 194 14.25 -0.62 18.22
CA GLU A 194 14.06 -0.84 19.65
C GLU A 194 13.32 0.33 20.34
N GLN A 195 13.50 1.57 19.88
CA GLN A 195 12.81 2.72 20.45
C GLN A 195 11.33 2.75 20.04
N LEU A 196 11.03 2.37 18.78
CA LEU A 196 9.66 2.21 18.31
C LEU A 196 8.94 1.11 19.11
N ALA A 197 9.59 -0.05 19.26
CA ALA A 197 9.07 -1.17 20.05
C ALA A 197 8.77 -0.79 21.51
N LYS A 198 9.66 0.00 22.15
CA LYS A 198 9.47 0.48 23.54
C LYS A 198 8.37 1.52 23.68
N MET A 199 7.91 2.12 22.59
CA MET A 199 6.82 3.11 22.57
C MET A 199 5.48 2.49 22.17
N ASP A 200 5.41 1.17 22.00
CA ASP A 200 4.21 0.42 21.62
C ASP A 200 3.57 0.91 20.32
N LEU A 201 4.41 1.27 19.36
CA LEU A 201 4.00 1.75 18.05
C LEU A 201 4.04 0.63 17.01
N SER A 202 3.13 0.70 16.02
CA SER A 202 3.11 -0.24 14.91
C SER A 202 4.17 0.10 13.85
N PHE A 203 4.49 -0.90 13.03
CA PHE A 203 5.40 -0.74 11.91
C PHE A 203 4.80 -1.29 10.61
N ASP A 204 4.62 -0.40 9.62
CA ASP A 204 4.24 -0.78 8.27
C ASP A 204 5.50 -1.05 7.45
N ALA A 205 5.69 -2.31 7.04
CA ALA A 205 6.88 -2.75 6.32
C ALA A 205 6.60 -2.85 4.83
N TRP A 206 7.24 -2.01 4.02
CA TRP A 206 7.14 -2.11 2.58
C TRP A 206 8.47 -2.48 1.94
N THR A 207 8.49 -3.63 1.28
CA THR A 207 9.64 -4.20 0.55
C THR A 207 9.17 -4.78 -0.79
N TYR A 208 10.12 -5.17 -1.64
CA TYR A 208 9.83 -6.13 -2.71
C TYR A 208 9.86 -7.56 -2.16
N SER A 209 9.21 -8.48 -2.85
CA SER A 209 9.07 -9.88 -2.39
C SER A 209 10.41 -10.61 -2.18
N THR A 210 11.45 -10.21 -2.88
CA THR A 210 12.81 -10.70 -2.69
C THR A 210 13.41 -10.39 -1.31
N GLN A 211 12.73 -9.54 -0.52
CA GLN A 211 13.20 -9.07 0.79
C GLN A 211 12.32 -9.55 1.95
N ILE A 212 11.35 -10.44 1.73
CA ILE A 212 10.44 -10.94 2.79
C ILE A 212 11.22 -11.51 3.97
N SER A 213 12.35 -12.17 3.72
CA SER A 213 13.21 -12.70 4.79
C SER A 213 13.76 -11.63 5.74
N GLU A 214 13.88 -10.37 5.30
CA GLU A 214 14.28 -9.25 6.16
C GLU A 214 13.18 -8.91 7.17
N ILE A 215 11.91 -8.89 6.71
CA ILE A 215 10.75 -8.68 7.58
C ILE A 215 10.62 -9.83 8.58
N THR A 216 10.81 -11.08 8.12
CA THR A 216 10.78 -12.26 8.98
C THR A 216 11.81 -12.16 10.12
N LYS A 217 13.04 -11.75 9.81
CA LYS A 217 14.09 -11.57 10.82
C LYS A 217 13.76 -10.44 11.79
N LEU A 218 13.24 -9.32 11.27
CA LEU A 218 12.81 -8.19 12.11
C LEU A 218 11.70 -8.61 13.07
N ALA A 219 10.67 -9.31 12.57
CA ALA A 219 9.54 -9.78 13.37
C ALA A 219 9.98 -10.78 14.47
N LYS A 220 10.92 -11.68 14.16
CA LYS A 220 11.51 -12.61 15.14
C LYS A 220 12.29 -11.87 16.25
N GLN A 221 13.01 -10.80 15.88
CA GLN A 221 13.78 -10.03 16.83
C GLN A 221 12.91 -9.15 17.73
N PHE A 222 11.75 -8.73 17.27
CA PHE A 222 10.83 -7.86 18.00
C PHE A 222 9.41 -8.47 18.04
N PRO A 223 9.24 -9.61 18.76
CA PRO A 223 8.01 -10.40 18.68
C PRO A 223 6.78 -9.72 19.30
N GLN A 224 6.98 -8.65 20.09
CA GLN A 224 5.89 -7.89 20.70
C GLN A 224 5.46 -6.68 19.85
N THR A 225 6.26 -6.30 18.82
CA THR A 225 5.93 -5.15 17.96
C THR A 225 4.95 -5.58 16.89
N PRO A 226 3.79 -4.92 16.74
CA PRO A 226 2.88 -5.17 15.64
C PRO A 226 3.53 -4.73 14.31
N ILE A 227 3.67 -5.65 13.38
CA ILE A 227 4.22 -5.38 12.04
C ILE A 227 3.15 -5.75 11.02
N VAL A 228 2.92 -4.90 10.03
CA VAL A 228 2.12 -5.25 8.86
C VAL A 228 2.97 -5.18 7.61
N VAL A 229 2.94 -6.24 6.80
CA VAL A 229 3.57 -6.22 5.48
C VAL A 229 2.64 -5.58 4.46
N ASP A 230 3.07 -4.44 3.91
CA ASP A 230 2.32 -3.72 2.89
C ASP A 230 2.35 -4.48 1.55
N HIS A 231 1.21 -4.49 0.86
CA HIS A 231 1.08 -4.91 -0.54
C HIS A 231 1.59 -6.34 -0.80
N LEU A 232 1.43 -7.25 0.20
CA LEU A 232 1.95 -8.62 0.16
C LEU A 232 3.44 -8.67 -0.23
N ALA A 233 4.23 -7.68 0.24
CA ALA A 233 5.63 -7.48 -0.12
C ALA A 233 5.88 -7.31 -1.64
N THR A 234 4.95 -6.75 -2.35
CA THR A 234 5.04 -6.30 -3.76
C THR A 234 5.88 -7.24 -4.64
N PRO A 235 5.30 -8.34 -5.16
CA PRO A 235 6.00 -9.26 -6.07
C PRO A 235 6.22 -8.62 -7.45
N ALA A 236 7.26 -7.82 -7.56
CA ALA A 236 7.59 -7.04 -8.73
C ALA A 236 7.72 -7.92 -9.99
N GLY A 237 7.07 -7.52 -11.10
CA GLY A 237 7.11 -8.25 -12.37
C GLY A 237 6.33 -9.56 -12.42
N LEU A 238 5.45 -9.82 -11.44
CA LEU A 238 4.67 -11.06 -11.38
C LEU A 238 3.70 -11.21 -12.58
N PHE A 239 3.07 -10.11 -13.00
CA PHE A 239 2.05 -10.16 -14.06
C PHE A 239 2.56 -9.75 -15.44
N GLY A 240 3.79 -9.24 -15.53
CA GLY A 240 4.38 -8.83 -16.79
C GLY A 240 5.80 -8.29 -16.63
N PRO A 241 6.49 -8.05 -17.75
CA PRO A 241 7.85 -7.56 -17.74
C PRO A 241 7.96 -6.16 -17.15
N ILE A 242 8.93 -6.00 -16.24
CA ILE A 242 9.32 -4.72 -15.69
C ILE A 242 10.85 -4.62 -15.60
N GLY A 243 11.35 -3.40 -15.39
CA GLY A 243 12.78 -3.17 -15.31
C GLY A 243 13.52 -3.64 -16.56
N LYS A 244 14.74 -4.14 -16.37
CA LYS A 244 15.60 -4.63 -17.46
C LYS A 244 15.49 -6.15 -17.68
N LYS A 245 15.23 -6.90 -16.61
CA LYS A 245 15.33 -8.37 -16.66
C LYS A 245 14.28 -9.11 -15.83
N THR A 246 13.36 -8.42 -15.17
CA THR A 246 12.41 -9.02 -14.22
C THR A 246 11.08 -9.32 -14.90
N GLY A 247 10.53 -10.52 -14.71
CA GLY A 247 9.22 -10.95 -15.22
C GLY A 247 9.11 -11.02 -16.74
N GLN A 248 10.24 -11.08 -17.46
CA GLN A 248 10.27 -11.03 -18.92
C GLN A 248 9.60 -12.24 -19.57
N THR A 249 9.73 -13.42 -18.96
CA THR A 249 9.16 -14.66 -19.48
C THR A 249 8.12 -15.26 -18.54
N PRO A 250 7.20 -16.12 -19.03
CA PRO A 250 6.26 -16.85 -18.18
C PRO A 250 6.97 -17.68 -17.09
N SER A 251 8.11 -18.31 -17.43
CA SER A 251 8.90 -19.08 -16.46
C SER A 251 9.46 -18.21 -15.33
N GLN A 252 9.97 -17.00 -15.63
CA GLN A 252 10.41 -16.06 -14.61
C GLN A 252 9.26 -15.63 -13.71
N ARG A 253 8.08 -15.35 -14.25
CA ARG A 253 6.90 -14.98 -13.46
C ARG A 253 6.44 -16.12 -12.55
N ALA A 254 6.46 -17.36 -13.05
CA ALA A 254 6.18 -18.55 -12.25
C ALA A 254 7.19 -18.70 -11.09
N ALA A 255 8.48 -18.49 -11.35
CA ALA A 255 9.52 -18.52 -10.31
C ALA A 255 9.33 -17.41 -9.26
N ILE A 256 8.97 -16.18 -9.67
CA ILE A 256 8.64 -15.08 -8.75
C ILE A 256 7.48 -15.50 -7.84
N PHE A 257 6.41 -16.06 -8.41
CA PHE A 257 5.23 -16.47 -7.63
C PHE A 257 5.58 -17.59 -6.64
N GLN A 258 6.28 -18.62 -7.07
CA GLN A 258 6.67 -19.74 -6.20
C GLN A 258 7.60 -19.30 -5.06
N GLN A 259 8.57 -18.40 -5.34
CA GLN A 259 9.45 -17.88 -4.30
C GLN A 259 8.67 -17.03 -3.30
N TRP A 260 7.81 -16.12 -3.79
CA TRP A 260 6.93 -15.32 -2.96
C TRP A 260 6.05 -16.19 -2.05
N GLN A 261 5.45 -17.26 -2.57
CA GLN A 261 4.63 -18.19 -1.77
C GLN A 261 5.42 -18.80 -0.62
N ARG A 262 6.63 -19.31 -0.89
CA ARG A 262 7.49 -19.91 0.15
C ARG A 262 7.86 -18.89 1.23
N ASP A 263 8.31 -17.72 0.82
CA ASP A 263 8.81 -16.72 1.75
C ASP A 263 7.66 -16.12 2.58
N LEU A 264 6.48 -15.93 1.97
CA LEU A 264 5.30 -15.43 2.65
C LEU A 264 4.79 -16.43 3.71
N ALA A 265 4.85 -17.74 3.42
CA ALA A 265 4.49 -18.78 4.37
C ALA A 265 5.40 -18.76 5.61
N VAL A 266 6.72 -18.60 5.41
CA VAL A 266 7.68 -18.46 6.52
C VAL A 266 7.44 -17.18 7.34
N LEU A 267 7.10 -16.06 6.67
CA LEU A 267 6.74 -14.82 7.35
C LEU A 267 5.48 -14.99 8.21
N ALA A 268 4.48 -15.70 7.70
CA ALA A 268 3.20 -15.91 8.37
C ALA A 268 3.30 -16.73 9.67
N GLU A 269 4.40 -17.47 9.89
CA GLU A 269 4.68 -18.12 11.18
C GLU A 269 4.86 -17.11 12.32
N GLN A 270 5.22 -15.85 12.00
CA GLN A 270 5.40 -14.79 12.98
C GLN A 270 4.04 -14.23 13.41
N LYS A 271 3.64 -14.44 14.67
CA LYS A 271 2.30 -14.12 15.19
C LYS A 271 2.04 -12.62 15.29
N ASN A 272 3.10 -11.80 15.39
CA ASN A 272 3.04 -10.34 15.41
C ASN A 272 2.97 -9.71 14.00
N VAL A 273 2.90 -10.53 12.94
CA VAL A 273 2.85 -10.04 11.56
C VAL A 273 1.44 -10.21 10.98
N TYR A 274 0.95 -9.11 10.41
CA TYR A 274 -0.25 -9.01 9.57
C TYR A 274 0.15 -8.76 8.12
N ALA A 275 -0.76 -8.98 7.18
CA ALA A 275 -0.51 -8.72 5.77
C ALA A 275 -1.65 -7.92 5.14
N LYS A 276 -1.30 -6.82 4.45
CA LYS A 276 -2.25 -6.02 3.66
C LYS A 276 -2.40 -6.60 2.25
N ILE A 277 -3.62 -6.94 1.90
CA ILE A 277 -4.02 -7.19 0.52
C ILE A 277 -4.32 -5.85 -0.15
N SER A 278 -3.30 -5.13 -0.53
CA SER A 278 -3.34 -3.78 -1.10
C SER A 278 -2.23 -3.61 -2.14
N GLY A 279 -2.26 -2.55 -2.93
CA GLY A 279 -1.19 -2.24 -3.87
C GLY A 279 -0.98 -3.28 -4.96
N LEU A 280 -1.94 -4.21 -5.16
CA LEU A 280 -1.79 -5.32 -6.09
C LEU A 280 -2.13 -4.94 -7.53
N MET A 281 -2.61 -3.71 -7.76
CA MET A 281 -2.81 -3.15 -9.10
C MET A 281 -1.74 -2.12 -9.48
N MET A 282 -0.71 -1.92 -8.65
CA MET A 282 0.41 -1.04 -9.01
C MET A 282 1.13 -1.53 -10.28
N PRO A 283 1.57 -0.61 -11.16
CA PRO A 283 2.30 -0.95 -12.40
C PRO A 283 3.55 -1.78 -12.17
N VAL A 284 4.21 -1.64 -11.03
CA VAL A 284 5.44 -2.38 -10.69
C VAL A 284 5.24 -3.90 -10.61
N LEU A 285 4.00 -4.38 -10.44
CA LEU A 285 3.71 -5.81 -10.54
C LEU A 285 3.67 -6.32 -11.98
N GLY A 286 3.74 -5.42 -12.98
CA GLY A 286 3.72 -5.76 -14.39
C GLY A 286 2.38 -5.54 -15.10
N HIS A 287 1.40 -4.94 -14.40
CA HIS A 287 0.14 -4.51 -15.01
C HIS A 287 0.35 -3.38 -15.99
N ARG A 288 -0.41 -3.37 -17.09
CA ARG A 288 -0.27 -2.39 -18.16
C ARG A 288 -1.60 -1.88 -18.69
N PHE A 289 -2.67 -1.93 -17.88
CA PHE A 289 -3.99 -1.42 -18.27
C PHE A 289 -3.93 0.06 -18.63
N TYR A 290 -3.19 0.86 -17.85
CA TYR A 290 -2.98 2.28 -18.12
C TYR A 290 -2.36 2.57 -19.50
N GLN A 291 -1.53 1.65 -20.05
CA GLN A 291 -0.95 1.81 -21.38
C GLN A 291 -1.98 1.58 -22.49
N GLN A 292 -3.09 0.93 -22.18
CA GLN A 292 -4.23 0.71 -23.05
C GLN A 292 -5.33 1.76 -22.84
N TYR A 293 -5.04 2.83 -22.06
CA TYR A 293 -5.97 3.90 -21.72
C TYR A 293 -7.28 3.39 -21.07
N ARG A 294 -7.18 2.34 -20.27
CA ARG A 294 -8.31 1.77 -19.51
C ARG A 294 -7.88 1.26 -18.14
N THR A 295 -8.87 0.99 -17.31
CA THR A 295 -8.71 0.26 -16.05
C THR A 295 -9.03 -1.23 -16.23
N ALA A 296 -8.58 -2.06 -15.29
CA ALA A 296 -8.97 -3.45 -15.19
C ALA A 296 -10.43 -3.55 -14.75
N THR A 297 -11.17 -4.46 -15.34
CA THR A 297 -12.51 -4.84 -14.88
C THR A 297 -12.43 -5.68 -13.60
N VAL A 298 -13.53 -5.74 -12.84
CA VAL A 298 -13.64 -6.64 -11.67
C VAL A 298 -13.25 -8.08 -12.04
N TYR A 299 -13.78 -8.58 -13.16
CA TYR A 299 -13.46 -9.93 -13.64
C TYR A 299 -11.96 -10.16 -13.90
N GLU A 300 -11.29 -9.21 -14.55
CA GLU A 300 -9.84 -9.30 -14.80
C GLU A 300 -9.05 -9.30 -13.49
N MET A 301 -9.42 -8.44 -12.54
CA MET A 301 -8.79 -8.40 -11.22
C MET A 301 -9.00 -9.70 -10.45
N VAL A 302 -10.21 -10.24 -10.41
CA VAL A 302 -10.50 -11.52 -9.75
C VAL A 302 -9.63 -12.63 -10.33
N ASN A 303 -9.53 -12.76 -11.66
CA ASN A 303 -8.71 -13.78 -12.29
C ASN A 303 -7.21 -13.63 -12.00
N LEU A 304 -6.70 -12.40 -11.97
CA LEU A 304 -5.28 -12.14 -11.74
C LEU A 304 -4.89 -12.28 -10.27
N LEU A 305 -5.72 -11.77 -9.34
CA LEU A 305 -5.34 -11.60 -7.95
C LEU A 305 -5.76 -12.77 -7.05
N THR A 306 -6.77 -13.58 -7.45
CA THR A 306 -7.26 -14.69 -6.64
C THR A 306 -6.14 -15.63 -6.14
N PRO A 307 -5.14 -16.04 -6.96
CA PRO A 307 -4.09 -16.92 -6.46
C PRO A 307 -3.26 -16.30 -5.33
N LEU A 308 -3.04 -14.97 -5.35
CA LEU A 308 -2.30 -14.26 -4.30
C LEU A 308 -3.14 -14.19 -3.02
N ILE A 309 -4.41 -13.79 -3.16
CA ILE A 309 -5.33 -13.62 -2.03
C ILE A 309 -5.56 -14.96 -1.33
N GLN A 310 -5.81 -16.03 -2.10
CA GLN A 310 -6.01 -17.36 -1.54
C GLN A 310 -4.78 -17.84 -0.77
N HIS A 311 -3.58 -17.70 -1.33
CA HIS A 311 -2.36 -18.08 -0.63
C HIS A 311 -2.14 -17.27 0.64
N ALA A 312 -2.33 -15.94 0.58
CA ALA A 312 -2.19 -15.08 1.75
C ALA A 312 -3.17 -15.48 2.89
N ILE A 313 -4.46 -15.70 2.56
CA ILE A 313 -5.45 -16.15 3.55
C ILE A 313 -5.10 -17.54 4.08
N GLN A 314 -4.62 -18.44 3.23
CA GLN A 314 -4.23 -19.80 3.63
C GLN A 314 -3.10 -19.79 4.67
N VAL A 315 -2.08 -18.94 4.50
CA VAL A 315 -0.88 -18.95 5.37
C VAL A 315 -1.03 -18.07 6.61
N PHE A 316 -1.70 -16.91 6.53
CA PHE A 316 -1.91 -16.01 7.65
C PHE A 316 -3.18 -16.31 8.46
N GLY A 317 -4.16 -16.95 7.84
CA GLY A 317 -5.54 -17.00 8.33
C GLY A 317 -6.27 -15.67 8.10
N PRO A 318 -7.62 -15.69 8.04
CA PRO A 318 -8.42 -14.50 7.77
C PRO A 318 -8.25 -13.40 8.85
N ASP A 319 -7.85 -13.77 10.08
CA ASP A 319 -7.72 -12.83 11.21
C ASP A 319 -6.45 -11.97 11.18
N ARG A 320 -5.53 -12.26 10.27
CA ARG A 320 -4.30 -11.46 10.09
C ARG A 320 -4.14 -10.90 8.68
N ILE A 321 -5.18 -10.99 7.86
CA ILE A 321 -5.26 -10.32 6.55
C ILE A 321 -6.05 -9.02 6.70
N ILE A 322 -5.54 -7.94 6.13
CA ILE A 322 -6.17 -6.63 6.17
C ILE A 322 -6.40 -6.16 4.73
N PHE A 323 -7.67 -5.89 4.36
CA PHE A 323 -7.98 -5.15 3.14
C PHE A 323 -7.44 -3.73 3.24
N ALA A 324 -6.89 -3.20 2.15
CA ALA A 324 -6.61 -1.79 2.01
C ALA A 324 -6.53 -1.40 0.52
N SER A 325 -6.86 -0.16 0.18
CA SER A 325 -6.93 0.25 -1.23
C SER A 325 -5.60 0.67 -1.84
N ASN A 326 -4.71 1.26 -1.05
CA ASN A 326 -3.50 1.94 -1.53
C ASN A 326 -3.80 3.11 -2.48
N PHE A 327 -4.99 3.73 -2.37
CA PHE A 327 -5.38 4.83 -3.23
C PHE A 327 -4.68 6.15 -2.86
N PRO A 328 -4.26 6.90 -3.88
CA PRO A 328 -4.50 6.72 -5.32
C PRO A 328 -3.41 5.94 -6.08
N MET A 329 -2.48 5.22 -5.43
CA MET A 329 -1.35 4.58 -6.12
C MET A 329 -1.77 3.48 -7.10
N ASP A 330 -2.88 2.78 -6.84
CA ASP A 330 -3.45 1.76 -7.74
C ASP A 330 -4.32 2.35 -8.86
N LYS A 331 -4.63 3.65 -8.80
CA LYS A 331 -5.53 4.35 -9.75
C LYS A 331 -5.07 4.30 -11.21
N ALA A 332 -3.79 4.04 -11.44
CA ALA A 332 -3.28 3.85 -12.79
C ALA A 332 -3.93 2.67 -13.53
N ASN A 333 -4.31 1.62 -12.82
CA ASN A 333 -4.80 0.38 -13.41
C ASN A 333 -6.21 -0.03 -12.97
N THR A 334 -6.82 0.65 -11.97
CA THR A 334 -8.16 0.30 -11.48
C THR A 334 -8.89 1.52 -10.92
N THR A 335 -10.21 1.40 -10.73
CA THR A 335 -10.97 2.32 -9.89
C THR A 335 -11.05 1.77 -8.46
N LEU A 336 -11.25 2.65 -7.46
CA LEU A 336 -11.43 2.22 -6.07
C LEU A 336 -12.66 1.34 -5.91
N SER A 337 -13.76 1.72 -6.55
CA SER A 337 -15.00 0.96 -6.50
C SER A 337 -14.86 -0.46 -7.07
N ASP A 338 -14.22 -0.60 -8.25
CA ASP A 338 -14.01 -1.92 -8.86
C ASP A 338 -13.02 -2.78 -8.06
N LEU A 339 -12.01 -2.14 -7.47
CA LEU A 339 -11.04 -2.83 -6.61
C LEU A 339 -11.72 -3.43 -5.38
N ILE A 340 -12.55 -2.65 -4.68
CA ILE A 340 -13.32 -3.15 -3.53
C ILE A 340 -14.24 -4.29 -3.95
N GLN A 341 -14.95 -4.15 -5.07
CA GLN A 341 -15.84 -5.20 -5.58
C GLN A 341 -15.07 -6.48 -5.90
N ALA A 342 -13.90 -6.39 -6.54
CA ALA A 342 -13.05 -7.55 -6.83
C ALA A 342 -12.61 -8.28 -5.56
N TYR A 343 -12.21 -7.54 -4.52
CA TYR A 343 -11.87 -8.14 -3.23
C TYR A 343 -13.07 -8.80 -2.55
N ILE A 344 -14.26 -8.17 -2.60
CA ILE A 344 -15.49 -8.80 -2.08
C ILE A 344 -15.73 -10.15 -2.76
N GLU A 345 -15.61 -10.21 -4.09
CA GLU A 345 -15.80 -11.47 -4.83
C GLU A 345 -14.77 -12.54 -4.46
N MET A 346 -13.50 -12.16 -4.36
CA MET A 346 -12.41 -13.08 -4.01
C MET A 346 -12.52 -13.62 -2.57
N ILE A 347 -13.06 -12.82 -1.64
CA ILE A 347 -13.16 -13.18 -0.23
C ILE A 347 -14.50 -13.88 0.09
N THR A 348 -15.53 -13.71 -0.72
CA THR A 348 -16.85 -14.34 -0.54
C THR A 348 -16.79 -15.84 -0.20
N PRO A 349 -15.94 -16.67 -0.82
CA PRO A 349 -15.85 -18.11 -0.50
C PRO A 349 -15.43 -18.44 0.94
N TYR A 350 -14.85 -17.46 1.67
CA TYR A 350 -14.40 -17.65 3.05
C TYR A 350 -15.46 -17.33 4.11
N GLY A 351 -16.65 -16.85 3.67
CA GLY A 351 -17.81 -16.59 4.52
C GLY A 351 -17.80 -15.18 5.16
N ASP A 352 -18.92 -14.87 5.84
CA ASP A 352 -19.20 -13.53 6.34
C ASP A 352 -18.27 -13.09 7.47
N GLN A 353 -17.86 -14.03 8.33
CA GLN A 353 -16.91 -13.73 9.40
C GLN A 353 -15.54 -13.31 8.84
N ALA A 354 -15.02 -14.03 7.85
CA ALA A 354 -13.75 -13.67 7.19
C ALA A 354 -13.89 -12.33 6.47
N MET A 355 -15.03 -12.08 5.81
CA MET A 355 -15.33 -10.81 5.16
C MET A 355 -15.28 -9.65 6.16
N TYR A 356 -15.95 -9.78 7.31
CA TYR A 356 -15.95 -8.77 8.36
C TYR A 356 -14.56 -8.57 8.97
N SER A 357 -13.83 -9.66 9.25
CA SER A 357 -12.46 -9.60 9.78
C SER A 357 -11.54 -8.82 8.83
N ILE A 358 -11.52 -9.19 7.55
CA ILE A 358 -10.58 -8.66 6.55
C ILE A 358 -10.88 -7.19 6.21
N PHE A 359 -12.16 -6.84 6.01
CA PHE A 359 -12.53 -5.48 5.59
C PHE A 359 -12.70 -4.49 6.74
N ARG A 360 -12.67 -4.97 7.99
CA ARG A 360 -12.95 -4.09 9.12
C ARG A 360 -12.16 -4.44 10.38
N GLN A 361 -12.45 -5.60 11.00
CA GLN A 361 -12.03 -5.89 12.36
C GLN A 361 -10.52 -5.91 12.53
N ASN A 362 -9.79 -6.51 11.57
CA ASN A 362 -8.34 -6.64 11.66
C ASN A 362 -7.63 -5.28 11.60
N ALA A 363 -8.12 -4.36 10.75
CA ALA A 363 -7.62 -2.99 10.69
C ALA A 363 -7.91 -2.23 12.00
N ALA A 364 -9.14 -2.36 12.54
CA ALA A 364 -9.52 -1.74 13.80
C ALA A 364 -8.63 -2.20 14.95
N ASN A 365 -8.38 -3.50 15.05
CA ASN A 365 -7.52 -4.08 16.09
C ASN A 365 -6.05 -3.66 15.91
N PHE A 366 -5.50 -3.78 14.70
CA PHE A 366 -4.09 -3.51 14.43
C PHE A 366 -3.72 -2.04 14.68
N TYR A 367 -4.56 -1.10 14.22
CA TYR A 367 -4.32 0.34 14.36
C TYR A 367 -5.02 0.95 15.58
N GLN A 368 -5.65 0.14 16.45
CA GLN A 368 -6.37 0.58 17.66
C GLN A 368 -7.37 1.70 17.32
N LEU A 369 -8.22 1.46 16.31
CA LEU A 369 -9.23 2.42 15.87
C LEU A 369 -10.46 2.36 16.79
N ASN A 370 -10.87 3.51 17.30
CA ASN A 370 -12.06 3.67 18.15
C ASN A 370 -13.30 4.00 17.34
#